data_8f315b5f478a6d38b7a77bccb625e3f1
#
_entry.id   8f315b5f478a6d38b7a77bccb625e3f1
#
_cell.length_a   1.000
_cell.length_b   1.000
_cell.length_c   1.000
_cell.angle_alpha   90.00
_cell.angle_beta   90.00
_cell.angle_gamma   90.00
#
_symmetry.space_group_name_H-M   'P 1'
#
loop_
_entity.id
_entity.type
_entity.pdbx_description
1 polymer ?
#
loop_
_entity_poly.entity_id
_entity_poly.type
_entity_poly.pdbx_seq_one_letter_code
_entity_poly.pdbx_strand_id
1 'polypeptide(L)'
;IRMLQALGILVSETGRGNGTRVESSPSNAIGRILRLQLALSLVSFSDRTETRVALERATSAAAARQRRPEPLVRAQKVLDRMSDASDQDTFNELDTDFHIALAEAGGNGLMSDLTVAIREAVHSPIKSAELAVADWPGTRRQLVDDHVAMLQAVKAGDAERAARLTEKHIRSAYATLLHE
;
A
#
# COMPACT_ATOMS: atom_id res chain seq x y z
N ILE A 1 -12.99 -27.37 -3.10
CA ILE A 1 -12.35 -26.74 -4.26
C ILE A 1 -12.97 -25.36 -4.51
N ARG A 2 -14.27 -25.22 -4.79
CA ARG A 2 -14.93 -23.92 -5.11
C ARG A 2 -14.72 -22.83 -4.05
N MET A 3 -14.77 -23.18 -2.77
CA MET A 3 -14.49 -22.21 -1.69
C MET A 3 -13.04 -21.71 -1.74
N LEU A 4 -12.06 -22.59 -1.95
CA LEU A 4 -10.65 -22.22 -2.06
C LEU A 4 -10.37 -21.40 -3.32
N GLN A 5 -11.10 -21.66 -4.41
CA GLN A 5 -11.05 -20.83 -5.62
C GLN A 5 -11.65 -19.45 -5.38
N ALA A 6 -12.80 -19.37 -4.69
CA ALA A 6 -13.41 -18.09 -4.33
C ALA A 6 -12.51 -17.24 -3.43
N LEU A 7 -11.75 -17.89 -2.53
CA LEU A 7 -10.75 -17.25 -1.69
C LEU A 7 -9.45 -16.92 -2.45
N GLY A 8 -9.29 -17.40 -3.70
CA GLY A 8 -8.07 -17.20 -4.49
C GLY A 8 -6.87 -18.04 -4.02
N ILE A 9 -7.11 -19.06 -3.22
CA ILE A 9 -6.09 -20.02 -2.80
C ILE A 9 -5.81 -21.02 -3.91
N LEU A 10 -6.84 -21.34 -4.70
CA LEU A 10 -6.73 -22.24 -5.86
C LEU A 10 -7.12 -21.47 -7.13
N VAL A 11 -6.35 -21.70 -8.18
CA VAL A 11 -6.66 -21.26 -9.54
C VAL A 11 -6.83 -22.48 -10.43
N SER A 12 -7.95 -22.53 -11.16
CA SER A 12 -8.18 -23.58 -12.15
C SER A 12 -8.19 -22.99 -13.54
N GLU A 13 -7.37 -23.55 -14.41
CA GLU A 13 -7.33 -23.19 -15.81
C GLU A 13 -8.03 -24.27 -16.64
N THR A 14 -8.92 -23.85 -17.56
CA THR A 14 -9.61 -24.76 -18.48
C THR A 14 -8.70 -25.08 -19.66
N GLY A 15 -8.60 -26.36 -20.03
CA GLY A 15 -7.83 -26.81 -21.18
C GLY A 15 -7.14 -28.15 -20.94
N ARG A 16 -6.75 -28.83 -22.04
CA ARG A 16 -6.10 -30.14 -21.98
C ARG A 16 -4.69 -29.99 -21.41
N GLY A 17 -4.42 -30.59 -20.24
CA GLY A 17 -3.15 -30.48 -19.54
C GLY A 17 -3.13 -29.40 -18.43
N ASN A 18 -4.15 -28.58 -18.33
CA ASN A 18 -4.33 -27.61 -17.25
C ASN A 18 -5.11 -28.27 -16.10
N GLY A 19 -4.82 -27.86 -14.89
CA GLY A 19 -5.43 -28.41 -13.67
C GLY A 19 -5.72 -27.32 -12.65
N THR A 20 -5.95 -27.73 -11.42
CA THR A 20 -6.06 -26.82 -10.28
C THR A 20 -4.71 -26.72 -9.60
N ARG A 21 -4.18 -25.51 -9.45
CA ARG A 21 -2.92 -25.23 -8.74
C ARG A 21 -3.17 -24.33 -7.53
N VAL A 22 -2.27 -24.40 -6.57
CA VAL A 22 -2.26 -23.45 -5.44
C VAL A 22 -1.70 -22.12 -5.96
N GLU A 23 -2.42 -21.03 -5.65
CA GLU A 23 -1.93 -19.67 -5.95
C GLU A 23 -0.71 -19.38 -5.07
N SER A 24 0.34 -18.85 -5.67
CA SER A 24 1.59 -18.54 -4.97
C SER A 24 1.56 -17.20 -4.21
N SER A 25 0.51 -16.41 -4.37
CA SER A 25 0.35 -15.10 -3.72
C SER A 25 -0.83 -15.10 -2.74
N PRO A 26 -0.62 -15.46 -1.46
CA PRO A 26 -1.68 -15.53 -0.45
C PRO A 26 -2.25 -14.15 -0.06
N SER A 27 -1.56 -13.04 -0.37
CA SER A 27 -2.02 -11.66 -0.13
C SER A 27 -3.42 -11.40 -0.72
N ASN A 28 -3.72 -11.95 -1.89
CA ASN A 28 -5.04 -11.80 -2.53
C ASN A 28 -6.20 -12.41 -1.71
N ALA A 29 -5.96 -13.50 -0.99
CA ALA A 29 -6.98 -14.12 -0.14
C ALA A 29 -7.26 -13.27 1.11
N ILE A 30 -6.21 -12.81 1.78
CA ILE A 30 -6.31 -11.93 2.96
C ILE A 30 -7.00 -10.61 2.57
N GLY A 31 -6.58 -9.99 1.46
CA GLY A 31 -7.17 -8.76 0.96
C GLY A 31 -8.67 -8.87 0.66
N ARG A 32 -9.14 -10.00 0.10
CA ARG A 32 -10.57 -10.22 -0.15
C ARG A 32 -11.38 -10.32 1.13
N ILE A 33 -10.88 -11.05 2.14
CA ILE A 33 -11.54 -11.18 3.44
C ILE A 33 -11.57 -9.81 4.13
N LEU A 34 -10.49 -9.07 4.12
CA LEU A 34 -10.40 -7.76 4.73
C LEU A 34 -11.35 -6.76 4.05
N ARG A 35 -11.39 -6.72 2.71
CA ARG A 35 -12.36 -5.89 1.97
C ARG A 35 -13.81 -6.22 2.32
N LEU A 36 -14.14 -7.50 2.47
CA LEU A 36 -15.48 -7.90 2.88
C LEU A 36 -15.82 -7.39 4.28
N GLN A 37 -14.90 -7.51 5.24
CA GLN A 37 -15.08 -6.99 6.60
C GLN A 37 -15.27 -5.48 6.61
N LEU A 38 -14.49 -4.75 5.80
CA LEU A 38 -14.62 -3.29 5.67
C LEU A 38 -15.96 -2.89 5.03
N ALA A 39 -16.38 -3.61 3.98
CA ALA A 39 -17.68 -3.37 3.32
C ALA A 39 -18.88 -3.62 4.25
N LEU A 40 -18.74 -4.54 5.19
CA LEU A 40 -19.74 -4.81 6.23
C LEU A 40 -19.66 -3.83 7.41
N SER A 41 -18.80 -2.80 7.33
CA SER A 41 -18.57 -1.81 8.40
C SER A 41 -18.17 -2.42 9.76
N LEU A 42 -17.52 -3.57 9.73
CA LEU A 42 -17.04 -4.26 10.93
C LEU A 42 -15.74 -3.70 11.50
N VAL A 43 -15.09 -2.80 10.75
CA VAL A 43 -13.81 -2.19 11.14
C VAL A 43 -13.94 -0.69 11.07
N SER A 44 -13.67 0.00 12.16
CA SER A 44 -13.70 1.46 12.22
C SER A 44 -12.63 2.09 11.33
N PHE A 45 -12.83 3.36 10.99
CA PHE A 45 -11.83 4.11 10.24
C PHE A 45 -10.54 4.27 11.04
N SER A 46 -10.64 4.57 12.33
CA SER A 46 -9.51 4.67 13.25
C SER A 46 -8.70 3.37 13.31
N ASP A 47 -9.37 2.21 13.44
CA ASP A 47 -8.69 0.91 13.46
C ASP A 47 -7.90 0.63 12.18
N ARG A 48 -8.45 1.04 11.04
CA ARG A 48 -7.77 0.93 9.73
C ARG A 48 -6.51 1.80 9.69
N THR A 49 -6.62 3.05 10.15
CA THR A 49 -5.51 3.99 10.19
C THR A 49 -4.39 3.46 11.10
N GLU A 50 -4.73 3.05 12.33
CA GLU A 50 -3.76 2.53 13.28
C GLU A 50 -3.09 1.24 12.76
N THR A 51 -3.84 0.36 12.10
CA THR A 51 -3.29 -0.85 11.48
C THR A 51 -2.31 -0.50 10.36
N ARG A 52 -2.65 0.46 9.49
CA ARG A 52 -1.73 0.94 8.45
C ARG A 52 -0.46 1.53 9.06
N VAL A 53 -0.62 2.41 10.04
CA VAL A 53 0.52 3.04 10.74
C VAL A 53 1.43 1.95 11.32
N ALA A 54 0.90 0.98 12.03
CA ALA A 54 1.69 -0.10 12.63
C ALA A 54 2.47 -0.91 11.59
N LEU A 55 1.80 -1.35 10.52
CA LEU A 55 2.43 -2.14 9.46
C LEU A 55 3.43 -1.34 8.65
N GLU A 56 3.04 -0.16 8.15
CA GLU A 56 3.84 0.59 7.20
C GLU A 56 5.04 1.27 7.87
N ARG A 57 4.96 1.65 9.14
CA ARG A 57 6.14 2.04 9.94
C ARG A 57 7.15 0.90 10.04
N ALA A 58 6.68 -0.29 10.37
CA ALA A 58 7.55 -1.44 10.53
C ALA A 58 8.22 -1.86 9.22
N THR A 59 7.46 -1.86 8.11
CA THR A 59 8.00 -2.20 6.79
C THR A 59 8.97 -1.14 6.28
N SER A 60 8.71 0.16 6.45
CA SER A 60 9.63 1.24 6.08
C SER A 60 10.94 1.20 6.88
N ALA A 61 10.84 0.94 8.19
CA ALA A 61 12.04 0.73 9.02
C ALA A 61 12.85 -0.49 8.59
N ALA A 62 12.18 -1.59 8.24
CA ALA A 62 12.83 -2.78 7.70
C ALA A 62 13.46 -2.50 6.33
N ALA A 63 12.78 -1.75 5.45
CA ALA A 63 13.31 -1.32 4.16
C ALA A 63 14.63 -0.54 4.31
N ALA A 64 14.69 0.39 5.27
CA ALA A 64 15.90 1.16 5.56
C ALA A 64 17.06 0.28 6.08
N ARG A 65 16.75 -0.78 6.84
CA ARG A 65 17.77 -1.72 7.31
C ARG A 65 18.26 -2.67 6.22
N GLN A 66 17.36 -3.19 5.40
CA GLN A 66 17.66 -4.22 4.40
C GLN A 66 18.11 -3.64 3.06
N ARG A 67 17.49 -2.56 2.61
CA ARG A 67 17.77 -1.84 1.36
C ARG A 67 17.88 -2.76 0.14
N ARG A 68 16.94 -3.68 -0.02
CA ARG A 68 16.91 -4.58 -1.19
C ARG A 68 16.84 -3.76 -2.47
N PRO A 69 17.78 -3.94 -3.42
CA PRO A 69 17.96 -3.01 -4.53
C PRO A 69 16.79 -2.98 -5.51
N GLU A 70 16.25 -4.14 -5.90
CA GLU A 70 15.19 -4.22 -6.91
C GLU A 70 13.90 -3.50 -6.48
N PRO A 71 13.34 -3.73 -5.27
CA PRO A 71 12.18 -2.98 -4.80
C PRO A 71 12.45 -1.48 -4.67
N LEU A 72 13.65 -1.06 -4.24
CA LEU A 72 14.00 0.37 -4.14
C LEU A 72 14.10 1.05 -5.51
N VAL A 73 14.61 0.37 -6.52
CA VAL A 73 14.60 0.87 -7.91
C VAL A 73 13.15 1.02 -8.39
N ARG A 74 12.28 0.07 -8.06
CA ARG A 74 10.86 0.17 -8.40
C ARG A 74 10.19 1.33 -7.67
N ALA A 75 10.44 1.50 -6.36
CA ALA A 75 9.91 2.63 -5.60
C ALA A 75 10.32 3.98 -6.20
N GLN A 76 11.57 4.12 -6.67
CA GLN A 76 12.02 5.34 -7.32
C GLN A 76 11.26 5.60 -8.64
N LYS A 77 11.14 4.58 -9.51
CA LYS A 77 10.39 4.71 -10.77
C LYS A 77 8.93 5.07 -10.56
N VAL A 78 8.31 4.51 -9.52
CA VAL A 78 6.92 4.83 -9.15
C VAL A 78 6.83 6.28 -8.70
N LEU A 79 7.75 6.74 -7.85
CA LEU A 79 7.81 8.12 -7.37
C LEU A 79 8.01 9.13 -8.51
N ASP A 80 8.88 8.83 -9.48
CA ASP A 80 9.09 9.67 -10.66
C ASP A 80 7.77 9.82 -11.45
N ARG A 81 7.06 8.72 -11.70
CA ARG A 81 5.74 8.73 -12.36
C ARG A 81 4.67 9.46 -11.55
N MET A 82 4.69 9.33 -10.22
CA MET A 82 3.75 10.01 -9.32
C MET A 82 3.89 11.53 -9.41
N SER A 83 5.12 12.04 -9.56
CA SER A 83 5.39 13.46 -9.75
C SER A 83 4.78 14.01 -11.05
N ASP A 84 4.67 13.18 -12.08
CA ASP A 84 4.11 13.53 -13.40
C ASP A 84 2.61 13.22 -13.53
N ALA A 85 2.01 12.54 -12.55
CA ALA A 85 0.61 12.13 -12.60
C ALA A 85 -0.32 13.36 -12.67
N SER A 86 -1.15 13.43 -13.71
CA SER A 86 -2.07 14.55 -13.94
C SER A 86 -3.43 14.37 -13.27
N ASP A 87 -3.84 13.14 -13.06
CA ASP A 87 -5.13 12.78 -12.48
C ASP A 87 -5.00 12.03 -11.15
N GLN A 88 -6.04 12.13 -10.34
CA GLN A 88 -6.08 11.56 -9.00
C GLN A 88 -6.09 10.04 -8.99
N ASP A 89 -6.73 9.41 -9.98
CA ASP A 89 -6.82 7.96 -10.07
C ASP A 89 -5.44 7.34 -10.28
N THR A 90 -4.71 7.86 -11.27
CA THR A 90 -3.33 7.45 -11.54
C THR A 90 -2.43 7.71 -10.33
N PHE A 91 -2.60 8.85 -9.65
CA PHE A 91 -1.83 9.15 -8.45
C PHE A 91 -2.08 8.13 -7.34
N ASN A 92 -3.33 7.79 -7.06
CA ASN A 92 -3.71 6.84 -6.00
C ASN A 92 -3.17 5.41 -6.25
N GLU A 93 -3.18 4.97 -7.51
CA GLU A 93 -2.56 3.70 -7.90
C GLU A 93 -1.05 3.71 -7.63
N LEU A 94 -0.36 4.78 -8.04
CA LEU A 94 1.07 4.94 -7.84
C LEU A 94 1.44 5.09 -6.36
N ASP A 95 0.62 5.78 -5.55
CA ASP A 95 0.78 5.84 -4.09
C ASP A 95 0.77 4.44 -3.48
N THR A 96 -0.19 3.63 -3.87
CA THR A 96 -0.28 2.23 -3.43
C THR A 96 0.96 1.43 -3.84
N ASP A 97 1.38 1.51 -5.10
CA ASP A 97 2.55 0.81 -5.63
C ASP A 97 3.85 1.23 -4.93
N PHE A 98 4.01 2.51 -4.58
CA PHE A 98 5.17 3.02 -3.86
C PHE A 98 5.32 2.35 -2.48
N HIS A 99 4.24 2.33 -1.70
CA HIS A 99 4.28 1.74 -0.37
C HIS A 99 4.46 0.22 -0.39
N ILE A 100 3.88 -0.46 -1.40
CA ILE A 100 4.13 -1.90 -1.63
C ILE A 100 5.61 -2.14 -1.93
N ALA A 101 6.21 -1.32 -2.78
CA ALA A 101 7.64 -1.45 -3.09
C ALA A 101 8.53 -1.22 -1.85
N LEU A 102 8.18 -0.29 -0.96
CA LEU A 102 8.87 -0.13 0.32
C LEU A 102 8.70 -1.35 1.21
N ALA A 103 7.50 -1.91 1.32
CA ALA A 103 7.26 -3.10 2.14
C ALA A 103 8.11 -4.31 1.66
N GLU A 104 8.19 -4.52 0.34
CA GLU A 104 9.00 -5.57 -0.25
C GLU A 104 10.51 -5.34 -0.04
N ALA A 105 10.95 -4.06 -0.03
CA ALA A 105 12.35 -3.72 0.26
C ALA A 105 12.76 -4.13 1.69
N GLY A 106 11.82 -4.26 2.61
CA GLY A 106 12.01 -4.75 3.97
C GLY A 106 12.27 -6.26 4.08
N GLY A 107 11.98 -7.02 3.04
CA GLY A 107 12.33 -8.45 2.93
C GLY A 107 11.48 -9.43 3.74
N ASN A 108 10.47 -8.97 4.47
CA ASN A 108 9.51 -9.83 5.16
C ASN A 108 8.25 -10.02 4.30
N GLY A 109 8.13 -11.17 3.63
CA GLY A 109 7.04 -11.45 2.69
C GLY A 109 5.66 -11.36 3.33
N LEU A 110 5.48 -11.87 4.56
CA LEU A 110 4.18 -11.80 5.24
C LEU A 110 3.78 -10.35 5.57
N MET A 111 4.71 -9.52 6.03
CA MET A 111 4.43 -8.10 6.27
C MET A 111 4.11 -7.37 4.96
N SER A 112 4.80 -7.71 3.88
CA SER A 112 4.50 -7.18 2.55
C SER A 112 3.09 -7.59 2.10
N ASP A 113 2.71 -8.85 2.22
CA ASP A 113 1.38 -9.35 1.89
C ASP A 113 0.27 -8.66 2.71
N LEU A 114 0.49 -8.46 4.01
CA LEU A 114 -0.44 -7.72 4.85
C LEU A 114 -0.55 -6.24 4.46
N THR A 115 0.57 -5.62 4.07
CA THR A 115 0.57 -4.23 3.57
C THR A 115 -0.23 -4.13 2.28
N VAL A 116 -0.04 -5.05 1.34
CA VAL A 116 -0.87 -5.14 0.12
C VAL A 116 -2.34 -5.25 0.48
N ALA A 117 -2.69 -6.21 1.35
CA ALA A 117 -4.07 -6.47 1.73
C ALA A 117 -4.78 -5.25 2.34
N ILE A 118 -4.13 -4.56 3.28
CA ILE A 118 -4.72 -3.38 3.92
C ILE A 118 -4.82 -2.20 2.95
N ARG A 119 -3.82 -2.00 2.09
CA ARG A 119 -3.83 -0.93 1.09
C ARG A 119 -4.93 -1.12 0.05
N GLU A 120 -5.08 -2.31 -0.50
CA GLU A 120 -6.19 -2.64 -1.39
C GLU A 120 -7.55 -2.43 -0.72
N ALA A 121 -7.66 -2.76 0.56
CA ALA A 121 -8.91 -2.62 1.30
C ALA A 121 -9.29 -1.14 1.56
N VAL A 122 -8.32 -0.25 1.71
CA VAL A 122 -8.58 1.19 1.93
C VAL A 122 -8.52 2.03 0.66
N HIS A 123 -8.13 1.46 -0.47
CA HIS A 123 -7.97 2.17 -1.75
C HIS A 123 -9.23 2.94 -2.16
N SER A 124 -10.40 2.29 -2.16
CA SER A 124 -11.64 2.95 -2.58
C SER A 124 -12.09 4.11 -1.67
N PRO A 125 -12.07 3.98 -0.33
CA PRO A 125 -12.32 5.12 0.56
C PRO A 125 -11.37 6.28 0.37
N ILE A 126 -10.06 6.04 0.20
CA ILE A 126 -9.06 7.09 -0.02
C ILE A 126 -9.33 7.80 -1.36
N LYS A 127 -9.51 7.04 -2.44
CA LYS A 127 -9.84 7.59 -3.75
C LYS A 127 -11.08 8.48 -3.70
N SER A 128 -12.14 8.05 -3.01
CA SER A 128 -13.36 8.87 -2.88
C SER A 128 -13.09 10.16 -2.11
N ALA A 129 -12.25 10.13 -1.09
CA ALA A 129 -11.88 11.31 -0.32
C ALA A 129 -10.99 12.27 -1.13
N GLU A 130 -10.03 11.78 -1.90
CA GLU A 130 -9.18 12.59 -2.77
C GLU A 130 -10.01 13.39 -3.79
N LEU A 131 -11.04 12.79 -4.38
CA LEU A 131 -11.93 13.46 -5.33
C LEU A 131 -12.67 14.66 -4.72
N ALA A 132 -12.81 14.73 -3.39
CA ALA A 132 -13.45 15.83 -2.67
C ALA A 132 -12.48 16.96 -2.28
N VAL A 133 -11.16 16.79 -2.51
CA VAL A 133 -10.15 17.78 -2.13
C VAL A 133 -10.21 19.00 -3.04
N ALA A 134 -10.43 20.18 -2.47
CA ALA A 134 -10.57 21.44 -3.21
C ALA A 134 -9.26 21.89 -3.87
N ASP A 135 -8.12 21.78 -3.17
CA ASP A 135 -6.77 22.07 -3.71
C ASP A 135 -6.00 20.77 -3.96
N TRP A 136 -6.40 20.04 -4.96
CA TRP A 136 -5.68 18.83 -5.36
C TRP A 136 -4.22 19.12 -5.78
N PRO A 137 -3.90 20.13 -6.59
CA PRO A 137 -2.52 20.41 -6.96
C PRO A 137 -1.59 20.66 -5.75
N GLY A 138 -2.08 21.36 -4.73
CA GLY A 138 -1.33 21.61 -3.48
C GLY A 138 -1.15 20.33 -2.68
N THR A 139 -2.23 19.57 -2.48
CA THR A 139 -2.23 18.30 -1.76
C THR A 139 -1.30 17.28 -2.44
N ARG A 140 -1.37 17.14 -3.75
CA ARG A 140 -0.49 16.26 -4.52
C ARG A 140 0.99 16.60 -4.30
N ARG A 141 1.38 17.88 -4.39
CA ARG A 141 2.77 18.29 -4.14
C ARG A 141 3.24 17.87 -2.76
N GLN A 142 2.42 18.11 -1.73
CA GLN A 142 2.74 17.73 -0.36
C GLN A 142 2.93 16.21 -0.21
N LEU A 143 2.03 15.41 -0.80
CA LEU A 143 2.13 13.95 -0.78
C LEU A 143 3.41 13.45 -1.48
N VAL A 144 3.75 14.02 -2.65
CA VAL A 144 5.00 13.69 -3.37
C VAL A 144 6.22 14.04 -2.50
N ASP A 145 6.26 15.21 -1.87
CA ASP A 145 7.37 15.64 -1.01
C ASP A 145 7.55 14.68 0.18
N ASP A 146 6.44 14.23 0.78
CA ASP A 146 6.47 13.23 1.85
C ASP A 146 7.07 11.89 1.36
N HIS A 147 6.67 11.40 0.18
CA HIS A 147 7.21 10.18 -0.41
C HIS A 147 8.70 10.31 -0.76
N VAL A 148 9.13 11.46 -1.28
CA VAL A 148 10.56 11.77 -1.51
C VAL A 148 11.33 11.65 -0.21
N ALA A 149 10.85 12.30 0.86
CA ALA A 149 11.51 12.26 2.16
C ALA A 149 11.59 10.84 2.76
N MET A 150 10.51 10.05 2.61
CA MET A 150 10.47 8.64 3.03
C MET A 150 11.51 7.80 2.28
N LEU A 151 11.55 7.88 0.96
CA LEU A 151 12.51 7.12 0.14
C LEU A 151 13.95 7.52 0.43
N GLN A 152 14.22 8.82 0.65
CA GLN A 152 15.54 9.30 1.05
C GLN A 152 15.97 8.72 2.40
N ALA A 153 15.09 8.69 3.41
CA ALA A 153 15.39 8.08 4.71
C ALA A 153 15.69 6.58 4.58
N VAL A 154 14.93 5.87 3.76
CA VAL A 154 15.17 4.44 3.46
C VAL A 154 16.52 4.25 2.79
N LYS A 155 16.85 5.02 1.75
CA LYS A 155 18.14 4.94 1.04
C LYS A 155 19.34 5.27 1.95
N ALA A 156 19.15 6.21 2.88
CA ALA A 156 20.16 6.57 3.87
C ALA A 156 20.35 5.49 4.97
N GLY A 157 19.46 4.51 5.06
CA GLY A 157 19.50 3.49 6.11
C GLY A 157 18.97 3.98 7.47
N ASP A 158 18.33 5.16 7.52
CA ASP A 158 17.75 5.73 8.72
C ASP A 158 16.37 5.13 9.02
N ALA A 159 16.38 3.98 9.68
CA ALA A 159 15.18 3.21 9.96
C ALA A 159 14.16 3.96 10.85
N GLU A 160 14.66 4.73 11.81
CA GLU A 160 13.80 5.47 12.72
C GLU A 160 13.13 6.66 12.01
N ARG A 161 13.90 7.39 11.21
CA ARG A 161 13.36 8.48 10.40
C ARG A 161 12.38 7.98 9.35
N ALA A 162 12.67 6.88 8.67
CA ALA A 162 11.77 6.26 7.72
C ALA A 162 10.41 5.92 8.37
N ALA A 163 10.44 5.27 9.55
CA ALA A 163 9.22 4.96 10.30
C ALA A 163 8.42 6.21 10.69
N ARG A 164 9.08 7.24 11.24
CA ARG A 164 8.39 8.48 11.64
C ARG A 164 7.79 9.23 10.45
N LEU A 165 8.50 9.30 9.32
CA LEU A 165 7.99 9.95 8.11
C LEU A 165 6.78 9.21 7.55
N THR A 166 6.82 7.88 7.53
CA THR A 166 5.67 7.05 7.09
C THR A 166 4.44 7.27 7.98
N GLU A 167 4.61 7.27 9.31
CA GLU A 167 3.50 7.58 10.22
C GLU A 167 2.93 8.96 9.98
N LYS A 168 3.80 9.99 9.92
CA LYS A 168 3.38 11.37 9.66
C LYS A 168 2.60 11.45 8.36
N HIS A 169 3.13 10.87 7.28
CA HIS A 169 2.48 10.84 5.98
C HIS A 169 1.07 10.23 6.06
N ILE A 170 0.92 9.04 6.63
CA ILE A 170 -0.38 8.38 6.76
C ILE A 170 -1.36 9.24 7.55
N ARG A 171 -0.97 9.73 8.72
CA ARG A 171 -1.85 10.54 9.59
C ARG A 171 -2.23 11.87 8.93
N SER A 172 -1.29 12.55 8.29
CA SER A 172 -1.54 13.82 7.60
C SER A 172 -2.45 13.63 6.39
N ALA A 173 -2.24 12.57 5.58
CA ALA A 173 -3.11 12.25 4.45
C ALA A 173 -4.55 12.00 4.92
N TYR A 174 -4.75 11.22 5.97
CA TYR A 174 -6.08 10.97 6.50
C TYR A 174 -6.74 12.23 7.09
N ALA A 175 -6.02 13.06 7.84
CA ALA A 175 -6.55 14.32 8.36
C ALA A 175 -6.96 15.29 7.23
N THR A 176 -6.19 15.33 6.14
CA THR A 176 -6.49 16.20 4.99
C THR A 176 -7.64 15.65 4.13
N LEU A 177 -7.64 14.34 3.89
CA LEU A 177 -8.57 13.71 2.95
C LEU A 177 -9.94 13.43 3.56
N LEU A 178 -10.04 13.22 4.86
CA LEU A 178 -11.25 12.74 5.51
C LEU A 178 -11.85 13.71 6.52
N HIS A 179 -11.31 14.94 6.60
CA HIS A 179 -11.84 16.02 7.45
C HIS A 179 -12.04 15.61 8.93
N GLU A 180 -11.12 14.82 9.50
CA GLU A 180 -11.05 14.53 10.93
C GLU A 180 -10.11 15.47 11.70
#